data_117a19541a01a77e5cb4a3efccc747c0
#
_entry.id   117a19541a01a77e5cb4a3efccc747c0
#
_cell.length_a   1.000
_cell.length_b   1.000
_cell.length_c   1.000
_cell.angle_alpha   90.00
_cell.angle_beta   90.00
_cell.angle_gamma   90.00
#
_symmetry.space_group_name_H-M   'P 1'
#
loop_
_entity.id
_entity.type
_entity.pdbx_description
1 polymer ?
#
loop_
_entity_poly.entity_id
_entity_poly.type
_entity_poly.pdbx_seq_one_letter_code
_entity_poly.pdbx_strand_id
1 'polypeptide(L)'
;MARSLQGAIILTLGVTLMACVATPERPEASLAPSDPESLSEQRAGVVFAALNQVGTPYQYGGQSPREGFDCSGLVWYTHRHMGLSVPRTTREQSGQIQRVSTRSLEPGDLLFFRTKGSGPSHVSIYIGDGQFVHAPSSGRPVSTERLDNPYWSRRFLHAGHYYEQE
;
A
#
# COMPACT_ATOMS: atom_id res chain seq x y z
N MET A 1 56.28 -63.50 49.42
CA MET A 1 56.66 -62.73 48.23
C MET A 1 55.39 -62.26 47.59
N ALA A 2 54.95 -61.02 47.88
CA ALA A 2 53.78 -60.44 47.25
C ALA A 2 54.11 -59.02 46.83
N ARG A 3 54.08 -58.75 45.51
CA ARG A 3 54.29 -57.40 44.90
C ARG A 3 52.98 -56.64 44.79
N SER A 4 52.95 -55.57 45.52
CA SER A 4 51.91 -54.53 45.40
C SER A 4 52.01 -53.79 44.07
N LEU A 5 50.91 -53.70 43.33
CA LEU A 5 50.75 -52.80 42.17
C LEU A 5 49.77 -51.70 42.57
N GLN A 6 50.31 -50.50 42.73
CA GLN A 6 49.52 -49.29 42.88
C GLN A 6 49.01 -48.82 41.51
N GLY A 7 47.69 -48.86 41.33
CA GLY A 7 47.05 -48.27 40.16
C GLY A 7 46.78 -46.79 40.38
N ALA A 8 47.34 -45.94 39.56
CA ALA A 8 47.07 -44.51 39.53
C ALA A 8 45.75 -44.22 38.81
N ILE A 9 44.79 -43.62 39.49
CA ILE A 9 43.54 -43.15 38.90
C ILE A 9 43.81 -41.74 38.32
N ILE A 10 43.81 -41.63 36.99
CA ILE A 10 43.85 -40.36 36.30
C ILE A 10 42.43 -39.83 36.20
N LEU A 11 42.12 -38.76 36.94
CA LEU A 11 40.84 -38.04 36.90
C LEU A 11 40.92 -37.05 35.75
N THR A 12 40.33 -37.39 34.60
CA THR A 12 40.21 -36.46 33.47
C THR A 12 39.02 -35.50 33.74
N LEU A 13 39.36 -34.24 33.99
CA LEU A 13 38.42 -33.14 34.13
C LEU A 13 37.87 -32.77 32.77
N GLY A 14 36.66 -33.22 32.41
CA GLY A 14 35.99 -32.84 31.15
C GLY A 14 35.47 -31.42 31.25
N VAL A 15 36.11 -30.48 30.55
CA VAL A 15 35.62 -29.14 30.34
C VAL A 15 34.56 -29.20 29.25
N THR A 16 33.27 -29.15 29.60
CA THR A 16 32.17 -28.97 28.69
C THR A 16 32.10 -27.51 28.26
N LEU A 17 32.61 -27.18 27.03
CA LEU A 17 32.35 -25.91 26.39
C LEU A 17 30.86 -25.84 26.01
N MET A 18 30.10 -25.05 26.76
CA MET A 18 28.75 -24.68 26.41
C MET A 18 28.83 -23.62 25.27
N ALA A 19 28.71 -24.07 24.03
CA ALA A 19 28.60 -23.19 22.89
C ALA A 19 27.24 -22.48 22.94
N CYS A 20 27.24 -21.20 23.31
CA CYS A 20 26.09 -20.31 23.09
C CYS A 20 25.86 -20.21 21.58
N VAL A 21 24.88 -20.93 21.06
CA VAL A 21 24.35 -20.71 19.72
C VAL A 21 23.58 -19.38 19.78
N ALA A 22 24.23 -18.30 19.36
CA ALA A 22 23.55 -17.06 19.07
C ALA A 22 22.64 -17.33 17.87
N THR A 23 21.34 -17.38 18.08
CA THR A 23 20.32 -17.28 17.03
C THR A 23 20.59 -15.97 16.29
N PRO A 24 20.77 -15.98 14.96
CA PRO A 24 20.82 -14.71 14.24
C PRO A 24 19.45 -14.01 14.42
N GLU A 25 19.44 -12.91 15.17
CA GLU A 25 18.30 -11.99 15.16
C GLU A 25 18.12 -11.61 13.68
N ARG A 26 17.00 -12.07 13.10
CA ARG A 26 16.53 -11.52 11.82
C ARG A 26 16.37 -10.03 12.08
N PRO A 27 17.05 -9.14 11.35
CA PRO A 27 16.78 -7.71 11.47
C PRO A 27 15.28 -7.54 11.20
N GLU A 28 14.53 -7.11 12.21
CA GLU A 28 13.20 -6.55 11.98
C GLU A 28 13.46 -5.37 11.05
N ALA A 29 13.07 -5.56 9.78
CA ALA A 29 13.06 -4.47 8.83
C ALA A 29 12.12 -3.41 9.43
N SER A 30 12.72 -2.42 10.07
CA SER A 30 12.04 -1.18 10.39
C SER A 30 11.55 -0.67 9.04
N LEU A 31 10.24 -0.78 8.79
CA LEU A 31 9.57 -0.15 7.67
C LEU A 31 9.63 1.36 7.93
N ALA A 32 10.83 1.93 7.78
CA ALA A 32 10.97 3.37 7.66
C ALA A 32 10.30 3.76 6.34
N PRO A 33 9.34 4.70 6.35
CA PRO A 33 8.55 5.08 5.17
C PRO A 33 9.36 5.67 4.00
N SER A 34 10.65 5.84 4.16
CA SER A 34 11.56 6.55 3.25
C SER A 34 12.40 5.64 2.34
N ASP A 35 12.22 4.31 2.41
CA ASP A 35 12.91 3.40 1.50
C ASP A 35 12.22 3.42 0.12
N PRO A 36 12.94 3.75 -0.99
CA PRO A 36 12.36 3.73 -2.33
C PRO A 36 11.74 2.38 -2.73
N GLU A 37 12.26 1.28 -2.20
CA GLU A 37 11.70 -0.06 -2.42
C GLU A 37 10.34 -0.21 -1.71
N SER A 38 10.21 0.26 -0.47
CA SER A 38 8.95 0.24 0.29
C SER A 38 7.88 1.14 -0.33
N LEU A 39 8.26 2.30 -0.88
CA LEU A 39 7.36 3.17 -1.64
C LEU A 39 6.85 2.49 -2.90
N SER A 40 7.74 1.79 -3.64
CA SER A 40 7.36 1.00 -4.82
C SER A 40 6.40 -0.13 -4.47
N GLU A 41 6.61 -0.82 -3.37
CA GLU A 41 5.73 -1.89 -2.86
C GLU A 41 4.36 -1.33 -2.46
N GLN A 42 4.30 -0.20 -1.75
CA GLN A 42 3.03 0.43 -1.37
C GLN A 42 2.23 0.86 -2.59
N ARG A 43 2.87 1.48 -3.59
CA ARG A 43 2.23 1.87 -4.86
C ARG A 43 1.68 0.66 -5.60
N ALA A 44 2.49 -0.38 -5.77
CA ALA A 44 2.09 -1.63 -6.41
C ALA A 44 0.93 -2.30 -5.67
N GLY A 45 0.98 -2.31 -4.33
CA GLY A 45 -0.07 -2.84 -3.49
C GLY A 45 -1.39 -2.09 -3.62
N VAL A 46 -1.36 -0.75 -3.65
CA VAL A 46 -2.55 0.09 -3.88
C VAL A 46 -3.18 -0.22 -5.24
N VAL A 47 -2.36 -0.29 -6.30
CA VAL A 47 -2.82 -0.62 -7.67
C VAL A 47 -3.44 -2.01 -7.71
N PHE A 48 -2.76 -3.01 -7.15
CA PHE A 48 -3.26 -4.37 -7.10
C PHE A 48 -4.58 -4.46 -6.33
N ALA A 49 -4.66 -3.82 -5.15
CA ALA A 49 -5.88 -3.78 -4.36
C ALA A 49 -7.04 -3.12 -5.13
N ALA A 50 -6.76 -2.06 -5.91
CA ALA A 50 -7.77 -1.37 -6.71
C ALA A 50 -8.27 -2.24 -7.87
N LEU A 51 -7.36 -2.89 -8.60
CA LEU A 51 -7.70 -3.77 -9.71
C LEU A 51 -8.54 -4.96 -9.26
N ASN A 52 -8.28 -5.51 -8.10
CA ASN A 52 -9.07 -6.60 -7.51
C ASN A 52 -10.50 -6.18 -7.14
N GLN A 53 -10.81 -4.89 -7.12
CA GLN A 53 -12.18 -4.40 -6.87
C GLN A 53 -12.97 -4.15 -8.17
N VAL A 54 -12.37 -4.30 -9.34
CA VAL A 54 -13.10 -4.16 -10.61
C VAL A 54 -14.26 -5.15 -10.65
N GLY A 55 -15.45 -4.64 -10.98
CA GLY A 55 -16.70 -5.41 -10.93
C GLY A 55 -17.48 -5.25 -9.62
N THR A 56 -16.89 -4.75 -8.53
CA THR A 56 -17.61 -4.48 -7.26
C THR A 56 -18.64 -3.38 -7.48
N PRO A 57 -19.90 -3.54 -7.03
CA PRO A 57 -20.95 -2.55 -7.22
C PRO A 57 -20.60 -1.18 -6.61
N TYR A 58 -21.08 -0.11 -7.24
CA TYR A 58 -21.05 1.21 -6.62
C TYR A 58 -22.07 1.27 -5.48
N GLN A 59 -21.63 1.79 -4.35
CA GLN A 59 -22.49 2.11 -3.20
C GLN A 59 -22.10 3.49 -2.66
N TYR A 60 -23.05 4.42 -2.58
CA TYR A 60 -22.79 5.73 -1.96
C TYR A 60 -22.43 5.53 -0.48
N GLY A 61 -21.29 6.08 -0.05
CA GLY A 61 -20.75 5.91 1.29
C GLY A 61 -20.08 4.54 1.54
N GLY A 62 -20.11 3.61 0.58
CA GLY A 62 -19.49 2.28 0.68
C GLY A 62 -17.97 2.35 0.68
N GLN A 63 -17.34 1.44 1.43
CA GLN A 63 -15.89 1.41 1.65
C GLN A 63 -15.33 0.01 1.83
N SER A 64 -16.08 -1.00 1.42
CA SER A 64 -15.65 -2.41 1.48
C SER A 64 -16.18 -3.21 0.30
N PRO A 65 -15.53 -4.35 -0.05
CA PRO A 65 -16.00 -5.23 -1.12
C PRO A 65 -17.42 -5.77 -0.86
N ARG A 66 -17.78 -5.92 0.41
CA ARG A 66 -19.08 -6.47 0.82
C ARG A 66 -20.22 -5.45 0.65
N GLU A 67 -19.96 -4.20 0.92
CA GLU A 67 -20.96 -3.11 0.83
C GLU A 67 -21.03 -2.52 -0.57
N GLY A 68 -19.94 -2.59 -1.32
CA GLY A 68 -19.67 -1.79 -2.50
C GLY A 68 -18.81 -0.57 -2.16
N PHE A 69 -18.50 0.23 -3.17
CA PHE A 69 -17.64 1.40 -3.03
C PHE A 69 -18.25 2.67 -3.62
N ASP A 70 -18.07 3.81 -2.94
CA ASP A 70 -17.99 5.09 -3.63
C ASP A 70 -16.53 5.39 -4.04
N CYS A 71 -16.33 6.48 -4.80
CA CYS A 71 -15.00 6.79 -5.35
C CYS A 71 -13.94 7.00 -4.25
N SER A 72 -14.25 7.73 -3.21
CA SER A 72 -13.34 8.01 -2.09
C SER A 72 -13.19 6.81 -1.14
N GLY A 73 -14.23 5.97 -1.04
CA GLY A 73 -14.19 4.74 -0.26
C GLY A 73 -13.29 3.68 -0.88
N LEU A 74 -13.24 3.60 -2.21
CA LEU A 74 -12.28 2.76 -2.92
C LEU A 74 -10.84 3.19 -2.63
N VAL A 75 -10.55 4.49 -2.71
CA VAL A 75 -9.24 5.05 -2.34
C VAL A 75 -8.90 4.75 -0.88
N TRP A 76 -9.82 5.03 0.03
CA TRP A 76 -9.63 4.77 1.45
C TRP A 76 -9.33 3.29 1.74
N TYR A 77 -10.07 2.38 1.14
CA TYR A 77 -9.90 0.95 1.30
C TYR A 77 -8.52 0.47 0.81
N THR A 78 -8.14 0.84 -0.41
CA THR A 78 -6.89 0.38 -1.02
C THR A 78 -5.65 0.90 -0.29
N HIS A 79 -5.66 2.16 0.13
CA HIS A 79 -4.55 2.78 0.87
C HIS A 79 -4.41 2.19 2.28
N ARG A 80 -5.51 1.97 3.00
CA ARG A 80 -5.46 1.35 4.32
C ARG A 80 -4.87 -0.05 4.31
N HIS A 81 -5.09 -0.83 3.25
CA HIS A 81 -4.48 -2.15 3.09
C HIS A 81 -2.95 -2.08 2.99
N MET A 82 -2.42 -0.94 2.58
CA MET A 82 -0.99 -0.67 2.49
C MET A 82 -0.45 0.14 3.68
N GLY A 83 -1.23 0.24 4.76
CA GLY A 83 -0.84 0.97 5.96
C GLY A 83 -0.89 2.50 5.83
N LEU A 84 -1.37 3.03 4.69
CA LEU A 84 -1.46 4.47 4.44
C LEU A 84 -2.73 5.06 5.05
N SER A 85 -2.58 6.18 5.75
CA SER A 85 -3.70 6.92 6.32
C SER A 85 -4.20 7.95 5.32
N VAL A 86 -5.44 7.79 4.85
CA VAL A 86 -6.09 8.73 3.94
C VAL A 86 -7.47 9.14 4.45
N PRO A 87 -7.90 10.39 4.24
CA PRO A 87 -9.24 10.84 4.63
C PRO A 87 -10.35 10.07 3.91
N ARG A 88 -11.56 10.10 4.49
CA ARG A 88 -12.68 9.34 3.91
C ARG A 88 -13.33 10.03 2.71
N THR A 89 -13.30 11.34 2.61
CA THR A 89 -14.03 12.06 1.58
C THR A 89 -13.14 12.61 0.47
N THR A 90 -13.65 12.66 -0.76
CA THR A 90 -12.92 13.20 -1.93
C THR A 90 -12.37 14.61 -1.69
N ARG A 91 -13.12 15.47 -0.98
CA ARG A 91 -12.69 16.84 -0.70
C ARG A 91 -11.49 16.88 0.23
N GLU A 92 -11.54 16.12 1.31
CA GLU A 92 -10.43 16.02 2.27
C GLU A 92 -9.21 15.36 1.63
N GLN A 93 -9.42 14.28 0.86
CA GLN A 93 -8.37 13.64 0.09
C GLN A 93 -7.67 14.63 -0.83
N SER A 94 -8.44 15.41 -1.59
CA SER A 94 -7.88 16.45 -2.47
C SER A 94 -7.18 17.59 -1.74
N GLY A 95 -7.59 17.90 -0.52
CA GLY A 95 -7.02 18.99 0.29
C GLY A 95 -5.72 18.64 0.99
N GLN A 96 -5.49 17.35 1.25
CA GLN A 96 -4.33 16.87 2.03
C GLN A 96 -3.30 16.13 1.19
N ILE A 97 -3.52 16.02 -0.11
CA ILE A 97 -2.65 15.26 -1.03
C ILE A 97 -1.38 16.04 -1.38
N GLN A 98 -0.26 15.34 -1.47
CA GLN A 98 0.95 15.87 -2.08
C GLN A 98 0.79 15.91 -3.60
N ARG A 99 0.81 17.10 -4.18
CA ARG A 99 0.56 17.33 -5.61
C ARG A 99 1.71 16.83 -6.48
N VAL A 100 1.37 16.22 -7.61
CA VAL A 100 2.32 15.81 -8.65
C VAL A 100 1.96 16.41 -10.00
N SER A 101 2.97 16.56 -10.85
CA SER A 101 2.77 16.95 -12.24
C SER A 101 2.13 15.81 -13.03
N THR A 102 1.24 16.14 -13.99
CA THR A 102 0.70 15.14 -14.92
C THR A 102 1.76 14.49 -15.83
N ARG A 103 2.94 15.10 -15.94
CA ARG A 103 4.08 14.54 -16.69
C ARG A 103 4.85 13.48 -15.90
N SER A 104 4.64 13.43 -14.60
CA SER A 104 5.33 12.53 -13.66
C SER A 104 4.33 11.64 -12.92
N LEU A 105 3.22 11.30 -13.56
CA LEU A 105 2.25 10.36 -12.96
C LEU A 105 2.84 8.97 -12.85
N GLU A 106 2.72 8.40 -11.68
CA GLU A 106 3.14 7.03 -11.37
C GLU A 106 1.94 6.18 -10.93
N PRO A 107 1.93 4.88 -11.20
CA PRO A 107 0.91 3.99 -10.69
C PRO A 107 0.73 4.16 -9.17
N GLY A 108 -0.52 4.21 -8.71
CA GLY A 108 -0.87 4.51 -7.32
C GLY A 108 -1.18 5.99 -7.05
N ASP A 109 -0.87 6.91 -7.97
CA ASP A 109 -1.29 8.30 -7.83
C ASP A 109 -2.82 8.45 -7.90
N LEU A 110 -3.34 9.43 -7.19
CA LEU A 110 -4.75 9.79 -7.21
C LEU A 110 -5.03 10.87 -8.23
N LEU A 111 -6.09 10.69 -9.01
CA LEU A 111 -6.57 11.65 -9.99
C LEU A 111 -7.87 12.26 -9.51
N PHE A 112 -7.94 13.58 -9.44
CA PHE A 112 -9.13 14.31 -8.98
C PHE A 112 -9.83 15.00 -10.12
N PHE A 113 -11.17 14.89 -10.14
CA PHE A 113 -12.00 15.40 -11.20
C PHE A 113 -13.16 16.24 -10.64
N ARG A 114 -13.63 17.18 -11.46
CA ARG A 114 -14.86 17.93 -11.22
C ARG A 114 -16.00 17.36 -12.07
N THR A 115 -16.75 16.44 -11.51
CA THR A 115 -17.93 15.84 -12.16
C THR A 115 -19.22 16.53 -11.75
N LYS A 116 -19.22 17.22 -10.59
CA LYS A 116 -20.36 17.98 -10.02
C LYS A 116 -19.83 19.21 -9.27
N GLY A 117 -20.62 20.26 -9.22
CA GLY A 117 -20.30 21.48 -8.45
C GLY A 117 -19.03 22.20 -8.90
N SER A 118 -18.39 22.94 -7.99
CA SER A 118 -17.26 23.83 -8.28
C SER A 118 -15.88 23.29 -7.86
N GLY A 119 -15.80 22.16 -7.20
CA GLY A 119 -14.54 21.58 -6.66
C GLY A 119 -14.37 20.10 -7.00
N PRO A 120 -13.37 19.45 -6.39
CA PRO A 120 -13.15 18.03 -6.56
C PRO A 120 -14.35 17.24 -6.02
N SER A 121 -14.97 16.47 -6.89
CA SER A 121 -16.18 15.69 -6.62
C SER A 121 -16.06 14.22 -7.02
N HIS A 122 -14.94 13.85 -7.62
CA HIS A 122 -14.62 12.48 -7.95
C HIS A 122 -13.11 12.25 -7.85
N VAL A 123 -12.73 11.04 -7.46
CA VAL A 123 -11.35 10.59 -7.32
C VAL A 123 -11.19 9.20 -7.92
N SER A 124 -10.02 8.92 -8.45
CA SER A 124 -9.62 7.61 -8.99
C SER A 124 -8.17 7.30 -8.67
N ILE A 125 -7.76 6.07 -8.93
CA ILE A 125 -6.40 5.56 -8.72
C ILE A 125 -5.77 5.32 -10.09
N TYR A 126 -4.68 6.02 -10.40
CA TYR A 126 -3.92 5.84 -11.63
C TYR A 126 -3.20 4.49 -11.60
N ILE A 127 -3.24 3.74 -12.71
CA ILE A 127 -2.67 2.40 -12.81
C ILE A 127 -1.59 2.27 -13.91
N GLY A 128 -1.18 3.40 -14.50
CA GLY A 128 -0.22 3.43 -15.59
C GLY A 128 -0.89 3.54 -16.97
N ASP A 129 -0.11 3.82 -17.99
CA ASP A 129 -0.51 3.86 -19.41
C ASP A 129 -1.75 4.72 -19.72
N GLY A 130 -1.91 5.82 -18.97
CA GLY A 130 -3.06 6.71 -19.09
C GLY A 130 -4.37 6.12 -18.58
N GLN A 131 -4.34 5.03 -17.84
CA GLN A 131 -5.52 4.35 -17.29
C GLN A 131 -5.67 4.59 -15.79
N PHE A 132 -6.89 4.48 -15.30
CA PHE A 132 -7.21 4.57 -13.86
C PHE A 132 -8.37 3.66 -13.49
N VAL A 133 -8.42 3.26 -12.21
CA VAL A 133 -9.55 2.54 -11.60
C VAL A 133 -10.39 3.50 -10.78
N HIS A 134 -11.70 3.39 -10.87
CA HIS A 134 -12.64 4.19 -10.09
C HIS A 134 -13.96 3.49 -9.78
N ALA A 135 -14.70 3.98 -8.78
CA ALA A 135 -16.10 3.68 -8.57
C ALA A 135 -16.94 4.85 -9.14
N PRO A 136 -17.54 4.71 -10.34
CA PRO A 136 -18.04 5.86 -11.10
C PRO A 136 -19.30 6.51 -10.56
N SER A 137 -20.37 5.77 -10.32
CA SER A 137 -21.67 6.26 -9.83
C SER A 137 -22.65 5.10 -9.65
N SER A 138 -23.81 5.38 -9.05
CA SER A 138 -24.88 4.40 -8.87
C SER A 138 -25.24 3.65 -10.15
N GLY A 139 -25.43 2.35 -10.03
CA GLY A 139 -25.78 1.46 -11.14
C GLY A 139 -24.61 1.00 -12.01
N ARG A 140 -23.39 1.47 -11.74
CA ARG A 140 -22.19 1.02 -12.44
C ARG A 140 -21.15 0.50 -11.45
N PRO A 141 -20.49 -0.65 -11.76
CA PRO A 141 -19.46 -1.20 -10.89
C PRO A 141 -18.16 -0.41 -10.97
N VAL A 142 -17.24 -0.68 -10.04
CA VAL A 142 -15.83 -0.31 -10.16
C VAL A 142 -15.30 -0.78 -11.50
N SER A 143 -14.65 0.11 -12.21
CA SER A 143 -14.17 -0.13 -13.59
C SER A 143 -12.89 0.65 -13.88
N THR A 144 -12.25 0.29 -14.98
CA THR A 144 -11.12 1.05 -15.53
C THR A 144 -11.63 2.04 -16.58
N GLU A 145 -10.95 3.18 -16.68
CA GLU A 145 -11.18 4.21 -17.68
C GLU A 145 -9.85 4.84 -18.13
N ARG A 146 -9.88 5.63 -19.18
CA ARG A 146 -8.71 6.34 -19.72
C ARG A 146 -8.76 7.82 -19.43
N LEU A 147 -7.61 8.38 -19.07
CA LEU A 147 -7.47 9.82 -18.79
C LEU A 147 -7.64 10.68 -20.06
N ASP A 148 -7.28 10.15 -21.21
CA ASP A 148 -7.45 10.81 -22.52
C ASP A 148 -8.91 10.78 -23.05
N ASN A 149 -9.80 10.02 -22.42
CA ASN A 149 -11.23 10.09 -22.72
C ASN A 149 -11.74 11.52 -22.54
N PRO A 150 -12.43 12.10 -23.55
CA PRO A 150 -12.88 13.51 -23.54
C PRO A 150 -13.76 13.89 -22.35
N TYR A 151 -14.48 12.93 -21.77
CA TYR A 151 -15.29 13.18 -20.57
C TYR A 151 -14.39 13.44 -19.36
N TRP A 152 -13.33 12.63 -19.17
CA TRP A 152 -12.44 12.71 -18.03
C TRP A 152 -11.39 13.80 -18.17
N SER A 153 -10.77 13.93 -19.34
CA SER A 153 -9.72 14.93 -19.58
C SER A 153 -10.22 16.37 -19.36
N ARG A 154 -11.46 16.70 -19.76
CA ARG A 154 -12.06 18.03 -19.52
C ARG A 154 -12.44 18.29 -18.06
N ARG A 155 -12.52 17.26 -17.25
CA ARG A 155 -12.93 17.32 -15.83
C ARG A 155 -11.78 17.15 -14.88
N PHE A 156 -10.61 16.81 -15.39
CA PHE A 156 -9.42 16.64 -14.59
C PHE A 156 -9.02 17.97 -13.93
N LEU A 157 -8.68 17.90 -12.63
CA LEU A 157 -8.25 19.05 -11.85
C LEU A 157 -6.76 18.97 -11.50
N HIS A 158 -6.35 17.87 -10.91
CA HIS A 158 -4.98 17.66 -10.48
C HIS A 158 -4.78 16.19 -10.05
N ALA A 159 -3.52 15.84 -9.82
CA ALA A 159 -3.11 14.56 -9.27
C ALA A 159 -2.21 14.74 -8.04
N GLY A 160 -1.99 13.65 -7.33
CA GLY A 160 -1.05 13.57 -6.21
C GLY A 160 -1.15 12.26 -5.48
N HIS A 161 -0.45 12.14 -4.34
CA HIS A 161 -0.36 10.91 -3.56
C HIS A 161 -0.28 11.16 -2.06
N TYR A 162 -0.33 10.06 -1.29
CA TYR A 162 -0.16 10.02 0.17
C TYR A 162 1.12 9.27 0.60
N TYR A 163 1.96 8.90 -0.35
CA TYR A 163 3.23 8.26 -0.04
C TYR A 163 4.18 9.30 0.53
N GLU A 164 4.85 8.98 1.64
CA GLU A 164 5.87 9.86 2.19
C GLU A 164 7.06 9.87 1.22
N GLN A 165 7.55 11.06 0.90
CA GLN A 165 8.82 11.28 0.20
C GLN A 165 9.78 11.90 1.19
N GLU A 166 11.06 11.52 1.13
CA GLU A 166 12.15 12.18 1.83
C GLU A 166 12.34 13.63 1.37
#